data_71c1a234b7163fe90a3a0e66a7ac5cd1
#
_entry.id   71c1a234b7163fe90a3a0e66a7ac5cd1
#
_cell.length_a   1.000
_cell.length_b   1.000
_cell.length_c   1.000
_cell.angle_alpha   90.00
_cell.angle_beta   90.00
_cell.angle_gamma   90.00
#
_symmetry.space_group_name_H-M   'P 1'
#
loop_
_entity.id
_entity.type
_entity.pdbx_description
1 polymer ?
#
loop_
_entity_poly.entity_id
_entity_poly.type
_entity_poly.pdbx_seq_one_letter_code
_entity_poly.pdbx_strand_id
1 'polypeptide(L)'
;MKKILVSGGAGFIGSHLCTRLINDGHHVICLDNLFTGSEDNITHLKNNPHFEFVHHDVEFPFDAEVDEIYNLACPASPIHYQYDAIKTIKTSVLGAINMLGLAKKVNAKIMQASTS
;
A
#
# COMPACT_ATOMS: atom_id res chain seq x y z
N MET A 1 11.84 16.43 -1.26
CA MET A 1 10.55 15.69 -1.23
C MET A 1 10.66 14.45 -2.08
N LYS A 2 10.26 13.29 -1.51
CA LYS A 2 10.20 12.04 -2.26
C LYS A 2 8.75 11.73 -2.62
N LYS A 3 8.57 10.96 -3.68
CA LYS A 3 7.27 10.43 -4.05
C LYS A 3 7.21 8.98 -3.62
N ILE A 4 6.29 8.62 -2.74
CA ILE A 4 6.27 7.34 -2.05
C ILE A 4 4.93 6.66 -2.26
N LEU A 5 4.99 5.39 -2.67
CA LEU A 5 3.81 4.55 -2.84
C LEU A 5 3.65 3.67 -1.59
N VAL A 6 2.45 3.68 -1.02
CA VAL A 6 2.13 2.80 0.11
C VAL A 6 0.96 1.92 -0.29
N SER A 7 1.21 0.64 -0.51
CA SER A 7 0.13 -0.31 -0.74
C SER A 7 -0.39 -0.79 0.61
N GLY A 8 -1.70 -0.91 0.74
CA GLY A 8 -2.31 -1.16 2.04
C GLY A 8 -2.35 0.07 2.93
N GLY A 9 -2.29 1.25 2.34
CA GLY A 9 -2.20 2.51 3.09
C GLY A 9 -3.46 2.91 3.84
N ALA A 10 -4.60 2.27 3.56
CA ALA A 10 -5.83 2.52 4.31
C ALA A 10 -6.01 1.57 5.50
N GLY A 11 -5.07 0.65 5.72
CA GLY A 11 -5.06 -0.18 6.92
C GLY A 11 -4.56 0.60 8.12
N PHE A 12 -4.56 -0.04 9.29
CA PHE A 12 -4.16 0.62 10.53
C PHE A 12 -2.71 1.12 10.48
N ILE A 13 -1.78 0.20 10.18
CA ILE A 13 -0.36 0.57 10.13
C ILE A 13 -0.09 1.47 8.93
N GLY A 14 -0.68 1.14 7.77
CA GLY A 14 -0.48 1.91 6.55
C GLY A 14 -0.94 3.36 6.68
N SER A 15 -2.08 3.59 7.35
CA SER A 15 -2.59 4.94 7.52
C SER A 15 -1.68 5.78 8.42
N HIS A 16 -1.11 5.18 9.46
CA HIS A 16 -0.15 5.87 10.30
C HIS A 16 1.13 6.19 9.53
N LEU A 17 1.59 5.26 8.70
CA LEU A 17 2.75 5.51 7.86
C LEU A 17 2.49 6.63 6.87
N CYS A 18 1.34 6.62 6.19
CA CYS A 18 0.98 7.69 5.27
C CYS A 18 0.98 9.06 5.96
N THR A 19 0.41 9.13 7.17
CA THR A 19 0.38 10.36 7.95
C THR A 19 1.79 10.85 8.25
N ARG A 20 2.67 9.96 8.69
CA ARG A 20 4.05 10.30 9.01
C ARG A 20 4.79 10.81 7.78
N LEU A 21 4.61 10.14 6.63
CA LEU A 21 5.30 10.54 5.39
C LEU A 21 4.82 11.91 4.91
N ILE A 22 3.52 12.17 5.01
CA ILE A 22 2.97 13.48 4.66
C ILE A 22 3.53 14.56 5.60
N ASN A 23 3.60 14.28 6.88
CA ASN A 23 4.15 15.23 7.87
C ASN A 23 5.64 15.49 7.64
N ASP A 24 6.36 14.52 7.09
CA ASP A 24 7.77 14.66 6.75
C ASP A 24 7.99 15.42 5.42
N GLY A 25 6.92 15.83 4.75
CA GLY A 25 7.01 16.64 3.53
C GLY A 25 7.06 15.83 2.24
N HIS A 26 6.72 14.55 2.27
CA HIS A 26 6.73 13.71 1.07
C HIS A 26 5.38 13.71 0.37
N HIS A 27 5.39 13.31 -0.90
CA HIS A 27 4.18 13.07 -1.67
C HIS A 27 3.85 11.57 -1.56
N VAL A 28 2.61 11.23 -1.20
CA VAL A 28 2.22 9.85 -0.92
C VAL A 28 1.09 9.42 -1.84
N ILE A 29 1.28 8.26 -2.49
CA ILE A 29 0.23 7.57 -3.22
C ILE A 29 -0.18 6.36 -2.38
N CYS A 30 -1.43 6.33 -1.96
CA CYS A 30 -1.97 5.25 -1.13
C CYS A 30 -2.78 4.30 -2.02
N LEU A 31 -2.34 3.06 -2.15
CA LEU A 31 -3.09 2.01 -2.85
C LEU A 31 -3.76 1.11 -1.84
N ASP A 32 -5.05 0.87 -2.00
CA ASP A 32 -5.77 -0.06 -1.13
C ASP A 32 -7.04 -0.52 -1.83
N ASN A 33 -7.38 -1.80 -1.68
CA ASN A 33 -8.64 -2.33 -2.19
C ASN A 33 -9.74 -2.30 -1.13
N LEU A 34 -9.41 -1.80 0.07
CA LEU A 34 -10.34 -1.66 1.21
C LEU A 34 -10.88 -2.98 1.72
N PHE A 35 -10.24 -4.10 1.40
CA PHE A 35 -10.67 -5.40 1.89
C PHE A 35 -10.53 -5.52 3.41
N THR A 36 -9.37 -5.08 3.95
CA THR A 36 -9.14 -5.03 5.39
C THR A 36 -8.96 -3.62 5.91
N GLY A 37 -8.72 -2.66 5.02
CA GLY A 37 -8.57 -1.26 5.38
C GLY A 37 -9.90 -0.52 5.32
N SER A 38 -9.85 0.76 5.67
CA SER A 38 -11.02 1.62 5.66
C SER A 38 -10.63 3.03 5.23
N GLU A 39 -11.47 3.65 4.39
CA GLU A 39 -11.26 5.05 4.03
C GLU A 39 -11.28 5.96 5.27
N ASP A 40 -11.97 5.56 6.34
CA ASP A 40 -12.01 6.34 7.57
C ASP A 40 -10.62 6.55 8.16
N ASN A 41 -9.71 5.59 7.93
CA ASN A 41 -8.34 5.69 8.44
C ASN A 41 -7.52 6.77 7.75
N ILE A 42 -7.93 7.21 6.55
CA ILE A 42 -7.19 8.18 5.75
C ILE A 42 -7.99 9.45 5.45
N THR A 43 -9.18 9.59 6.06
CA THR A 43 -10.05 10.75 5.83
C THR A 43 -9.32 12.06 6.11
N HIS A 44 -8.51 12.10 7.16
CA HIS A 44 -7.76 13.30 7.54
C HIS A 44 -6.67 13.67 6.53
N LEU A 45 -6.33 12.79 5.60
CA LEU A 45 -5.30 13.05 4.59
C LEU A 45 -5.89 13.42 3.23
N LYS A 46 -7.17 13.15 2.99
CA LYS A 46 -7.76 13.28 1.66
C LYS A 46 -7.73 14.71 1.10
N ASN A 47 -7.74 15.70 1.96
CA ASN A 47 -7.70 17.11 1.53
C ASN A 47 -6.28 17.63 1.35
N ASN A 48 -5.26 16.83 1.65
CA ASN A 48 -3.87 17.24 1.50
C ASN A 48 -3.46 17.14 0.04
N PRO A 49 -2.91 18.22 -0.57
CA PRO A 49 -2.54 18.20 -1.99
C PRO A 49 -1.41 17.23 -2.32
N HIS A 50 -0.66 16.77 -1.32
CA HIS A 50 0.43 15.81 -1.51
C HIS A 50 0.01 14.37 -1.27
N PHE A 51 -1.26 14.13 -0.95
CA PHE A 51 -1.79 12.79 -0.72
C PHE A 51 -2.76 12.40 -1.83
N GLU A 52 -2.56 11.20 -2.38
CA GLU A 52 -3.45 10.66 -3.40
C GLU A 52 -3.88 9.25 -2.99
N PHE A 53 -5.20 9.01 -2.96
CA PHE A 53 -5.74 7.69 -2.70
C PHE A 53 -6.17 7.05 -4.02
N VAL A 54 -5.74 5.81 -4.26
CA VAL A 54 -6.15 5.03 -5.43
C VAL A 54 -6.74 3.71 -4.96
N HIS A 55 -8.00 3.47 -5.29
CA HIS A 55 -8.65 2.19 -5.02
C HIS A 55 -8.12 1.17 -6.02
N HIS A 56 -7.23 0.27 -5.57
CA HIS A 56 -6.53 -0.65 -6.46
C HIS A 56 -6.18 -1.93 -5.71
N ASP A 57 -6.31 -3.05 -6.40
CA ASP A 57 -5.92 -4.34 -5.88
C ASP A 57 -4.53 -4.69 -6.40
N VAL A 58 -3.58 -4.93 -5.48
CA VAL A 58 -2.19 -5.21 -5.85
C VAL A 58 -2.00 -6.53 -6.60
N GLU A 59 -3.04 -7.36 -6.69
CA GLU A 59 -3.01 -8.52 -7.57
C GLU A 59 -2.85 -8.12 -9.04
N PHE A 60 -3.15 -6.86 -9.38
CA PHE A 60 -3.01 -6.34 -10.72
C PHE A 60 -1.88 -5.33 -10.79
N PRO A 61 -1.19 -5.22 -11.94
CA PRO A 61 -0.09 -4.25 -12.07
C PRO A 61 -0.55 -2.82 -11.89
N PHE A 62 0.35 -1.99 -11.38
CA PHE A 62 0.13 -0.56 -11.22
C PHE A 62 1.37 0.20 -11.68
N ASP A 63 1.17 1.29 -12.38
CA ASP A 63 2.26 2.14 -12.85
C ASP A 63 2.26 3.49 -12.15
N ALA A 64 3.42 3.89 -11.66
CA ALA A 64 3.62 5.22 -11.08
C ALA A 64 5.12 5.50 -11.02
N GLU A 65 5.49 6.77 -11.13
CA GLU A 65 6.87 7.20 -10.94
C GLU A 65 7.07 7.53 -9.47
N VAL A 66 7.78 6.66 -8.75
CA VAL A 66 7.98 6.82 -7.31
C VAL A 66 9.41 6.54 -6.94
N ASP A 67 9.84 7.09 -5.81
CA ASP A 67 11.18 6.89 -5.28
C ASP A 67 11.27 5.74 -4.31
N GLU A 68 10.19 5.48 -3.59
CA GLU A 68 10.12 4.41 -2.60
C GLU A 68 8.76 3.75 -2.62
N ILE A 69 8.73 2.46 -2.26
CA ILE A 69 7.50 1.68 -2.16
C ILE A 69 7.48 0.98 -0.81
N TYR A 70 6.37 1.11 -0.10
CA TYR A 70 6.09 0.32 1.10
C TYR A 70 4.92 -0.60 0.79
N ASN A 71 5.21 -1.90 0.70
CA ASN A 71 4.19 -2.89 0.35
C ASN A 71 3.61 -3.52 1.63
N LEU A 72 2.49 -2.97 2.08
CA LEU A 72 1.80 -3.42 3.29
C LEU A 72 0.47 -4.12 2.96
N ALA A 73 0.17 -4.32 1.69
CA ALA A 73 -1.11 -4.86 1.23
C ALA A 73 -1.16 -6.36 1.37
N CYS A 74 -1.04 -6.83 2.60
CA CYS A 74 -1.16 -8.25 2.91
C CYS A 74 -2.17 -8.38 4.05
N PRO A 75 -3.24 -9.20 3.88
CA PRO A 75 -4.19 -9.40 4.97
C PRO A 75 -3.47 -9.99 6.18
N ALA A 76 -3.49 -9.26 7.29
CA ALA A 76 -2.79 -9.66 8.50
C ALA A 76 -3.73 -10.29 9.53
N SER A 77 -5.05 -10.23 9.30
CA SER A 77 -6.02 -10.76 10.24
C SER A 77 -6.16 -12.28 10.09
N PRO A 78 -5.99 -13.06 11.16
CA PRO A 78 -6.20 -14.50 11.08
C PRO A 78 -7.59 -14.90 10.61
N ILE A 79 -8.59 -14.08 10.89
CA ILE A 79 -9.96 -14.34 10.45
C ILE A 79 -10.02 -14.32 8.92
N HIS A 80 -9.36 -13.36 8.28
CA HIS A 80 -9.34 -13.27 6.82
C HIS A 80 -8.54 -14.41 6.20
N TYR A 81 -7.44 -14.85 6.83
CA TYR A 81 -6.69 -16.01 6.36
C TYR A 81 -7.55 -17.28 6.39
N GLN A 82 -8.34 -17.44 7.43
CA GLN A 82 -9.23 -18.61 7.56
C GLN A 82 -10.41 -18.52 6.62
N TYR A 83 -10.90 -17.30 6.36
CA TYR A 83 -12.07 -17.09 5.52
C TYR A 83 -11.77 -17.35 4.04
N ASP A 84 -10.63 -16.86 3.55
CA ASP A 84 -10.26 -17.05 2.16
C ASP A 84 -8.73 -17.15 2.01
N ALA A 85 -8.23 -18.37 2.18
CA ALA A 85 -6.80 -18.64 2.09
C ALA A 85 -6.26 -18.42 0.68
N ILE A 86 -7.07 -18.72 -0.35
CA ILE A 86 -6.66 -18.54 -1.74
C ILE A 86 -6.48 -17.06 -2.04
N LYS A 87 -7.43 -16.24 -1.63
CA LYS A 87 -7.33 -14.78 -1.83
C LYS A 87 -6.12 -14.20 -1.10
N THR A 88 -5.85 -14.67 0.12
CA THR A 88 -4.70 -14.23 0.90
C THR A 88 -3.40 -14.56 0.19
N ILE A 89 -3.27 -15.79 -0.32
CA ILE A 89 -2.07 -16.22 -1.04
C ILE A 89 -1.88 -15.40 -2.30
N LYS A 90 -2.94 -15.20 -3.08
CA LYS A 90 -2.88 -14.41 -4.30
C LYS A 90 -2.46 -12.96 -4.02
N THR A 91 -3.06 -12.34 -3.02
CA THR A 91 -2.72 -10.97 -2.66
C THR A 91 -1.25 -10.87 -2.26
N SER A 92 -0.76 -11.82 -1.45
CA SER A 92 0.63 -11.81 -1.00
C SER A 92 1.61 -12.04 -2.14
N VAL A 93 1.36 -13.05 -2.98
CA VAL A 93 2.30 -13.45 -4.04
C VAL A 93 2.25 -12.47 -5.21
N LEU A 94 1.07 -12.22 -5.75
CA LEU A 94 0.90 -11.34 -6.90
C LEU A 94 1.20 -9.90 -6.55
N GLY A 95 0.81 -9.48 -5.34
CA GLY A 95 1.13 -8.14 -4.86
C GLY A 95 2.62 -7.91 -4.75
N ALA A 96 3.35 -8.87 -4.18
CA ALA A 96 4.80 -8.78 -4.08
C ALA A 96 5.44 -8.72 -5.48
N ILE A 97 5.01 -9.57 -6.39
CA ILE A 97 5.53 -9.59 -7.76
C ILE A 97 5.29 -8.25 -8.45
N ASN A 98 4.07 -7.72 -8.35
CA ASN A 98 3.72 -6.46 -9.02
C ASN A 98 4.46 -5.28 -8.43
N MET A 99 4.60 -5.23 -7.11
CA MET A 99 5.32 -4.12 -6.45
C MET A 99 6.82 -4.19 -6.71
N LEU A 100 7.40 -5.40 -6.68
CA LEU A 100 8.81 -5.57 -7.03
C LEU A 100 9.07 -5.22 -8.49
N GLY A 101 8.16 -5.60 -9.40
CA GLY A 101 8.24 -5.24 -10.81
C GLY A 101 8.21 -3.73 -11.00
N LEU A 102 7.32 -3.04 -10.31
CA LEU A 102 7.25 -1.58 -10.36
C LEU A 102 8.54 -0.96 -9.82
N ALA A 103 9.02 -1.44 -8.67
CA ALA A 103 10.25 -0.92 -8.07
C ALA A 103 11.43 -1.04 -9.03
N LYS A 104 11.56 -2.19 -9.71
CA LYS A 104 12.60 -2.40 -10.69
C LYS A 104 12.45 -1.46 -11.89
N LYS A 105 11.23 -1.28 -12.36
CA LYS A 105 10.95 -0.46 -13.54
C LYS A 105 11.32 0.99 -13.32
N VAL A 106 11.03 1.53 -12.14
CA VAL A 106 11.28 2.95 -11.83
C VAL A 106 12.51 3.17 -10.94
N ASN A 107 13.24 2.11 -10.65
CA ASN A 107 14.44 2.14 -9.81
C ASN A 107 14.15 2.68 -8.41
N ALA A 108 13.06 2.24 -7.82
CA ALA A 108 12.65 2.65 -6.48
C ALA A 108 13.14 1.66 -5.44
N LYS A 109 13.34 2.16 -4.22
CA LYS A 109 13.58 1.29 -3.06
C LYS A 109 12.25 0.68 -2.62
N ILE A 110 12.26 -0.57 -2.20
CA ILE A 110 11.04 -1.22 -1.75
C ILE A 110 11.24 -1.86 -0.39
N MET A 111 10.27 -1.63 0.50
CA MET A 111 10.18 -2.34 1.77
C MET A 111 8.91 -3.18 1.74
N GLN A 112 9.07 -4.47 2.03
CA GLN A 112 7.97 -5.40 2.05
C GLN A 112 7.71 -5.83 3.49
N ALA A 113 6.48 -5.60 3.97
CA ALA A 113 6.09 -6.12 5.27
C ALA A 113 5.84 -7.62 5.14
N SER A 114 6.43 -8.41 6.04
CA SER A 114 6.12 -9.82 6.09
C SER A 114 5.22 -10.07 7.30
N THR A 115 4.21 -10.90 7.08
CA THR A 115 3.34 -11.37 8.15
C THR A 115 3.85 -12.70 8.63
N SER A 116 4.07 -12.80 9.88
CA SER A 116 4.46 -14.07 10.49
C SER A 116 3.25 -14.79 11.04
#